data_debdab64cb9abe6bc905b13c0452d5c3
#
_entry.id   debdab64cb9abe6bc905b13c0452d5c3
#
_cell.length_a   1.000
_cell.length_b   1.000
_cell.length_c   1.000
_cell.angle_alpha   90.00
_cell.angle_beta   90.00
_cell.angle_gamma   90.00
#
_symmetry.space_group_name_H-M   'P 1'
#
loop_
_entity.id
_entity.type
_entity.pdbx_description
1 polymer ?
#
loop_
_entity_poly.entity_id
_entity_poly.type
_entity_poly.pdbx_seq_one_letter_code
_entity_poly.pdbx_strand_id
1 'polypeptide(L)'
;MAISCNYDFKGLTIPSAYIRVDHLFGGKRGNWGANVGVYASSEHSDPITQFGINAAYVADEIPLVTLYRALKEVPACAGATDC
;
A
#
# COMPACT_ATOMS: atom_id res chain seq x y z
N MET A 1 2.89 2.51 -10.06
CA MET A 1 2.06 1.39 -9.56
C MET A 1 1.34 1.82 -8.29
N ALA A 2 0.07 1.51 -8.18
CA ALA A 2 -0.76 1.83 -7.02
C ALA A 2 -1.97 0.94 -6.99
N ILE A 3 -2.75 1.02 -5.92
CA ILE A 3 -4.03 0.32 -5.82
C ILE A 3 -5.12 1.30 -5.42
N SER A 4 -6.36 0.95 -5.67
CA SER A 4 -7.52 1.76 -5.32
C SER A 4 -8.53 0.90 -4.58
N CYS A 5 -9.06 1.42 -3.49
CA CYS A 5 -10.11 0.75 -2.72
C CYS A 5 -10.87 1.77 -1.88
N ASN A 6 -11.98 1.33 -1.31
CA ASN A 6 -12.67 2.13 -0.30
C ASN A 6 -11.94 1.93 1.02
N TYR A 7 -11.37 2.99 1.55
CA TYR A 7 -10.52 2.92 2.73
C TYR A 7 -11.22 3.56 3.93
N ASP A 8 -11.34 2.81 5.03
CA ASP A 8 -11.91 3.32 6.27
C ASP A 8 -10.82 3.98 7.12
N PHE A 9 -11.05 5.25 7.46
CA PHE A 9 -10.13 6.02 8.28
C PHE A 9 -10.92 6.68 9.43
N LYS A 10 -10.68 6.23 10.65
CA LYS A 10 -11.33 6.77 11.86
C LYS A 10 -12.85 6.86 11.75
N GLY A 11 -13.47 5.80 11.21
CA GLY A 11 -14.90 5.75 11.04
C GLY A 11 -15.44 6.43 9.79
N LEU A 12 -14.58 7.02 8.99
CA LEU A 12 -14.96 7.62 7.71
C LEU A 12 -14.47 6.74 6.56
N THR A 13 -15.32 6.52 5.57
CA THR A 13 -14.95 5.78 4.38
C THR A 13 -14.48 6.74 3.30
N ILE A 14 -13.27 6.53 2.79
CA ILE A 14 -12.73 7.30 1.68
C ILE A 14 -12.99 6.48 0.41
N PRO A 15 -13.94 6.90 -0.44
CA PRO A 15 -14.27 6.13 -1.64
C PRO A 15 -13.14 6.23 -2.66
N SER A 16 -12.79 5.09 -3.25
CA SER A 16 -11.74 5.01 -4.29
C SER A 16 -10.43 5.68 -3.87
N ALA A 17 -10.02 5.46 -2.62
CA ALA A 17 -8.76 6.00 -2.13
C ALA A 17 -7.60 5.47 -2.98
N TYR A 18 -6.64 6.35 -3.26
CA TYR A 18 -5.43 6.01 -4.01
C TYR A 18 -4.34 5.64 -3.02
N ILE A 19 -3.87 4.42 -3.08
CA ILE A 19 -2.91 3.88 -2.11
C ILE A 19 -1.64 3.48 -2.84
N ARG A 20 -0.50 4.02 -2.41
CA ARG A 20 0.77 3.70 -3.04
C ARG A 20 1.88 3.54 -2.01
N VAL A 21 2.91 2.79 -2.41
CA VAL A 21 4.14 2.68 -1.63
C VAL A 21 4.97 3.94 -1.87
N ASP A 22 5.16 4.73 -0.83
CA ASP A 22 5.91 5.98 -0.91
C ASP A 22 7.38 5.80 -0.58
N HIS A 23 7.71 4.84 0.27
CA HIS A 23 9.08 4.61 0.69
C HIS A 23 9.31 3.12 0.90
N LEU A 24 10.33 2.59 0.24
CA LEU A 24 10.71 1.17 0.31
C LEU A 24 12.01 1.04 1.08
N PHE A 25 12.07 0.10 2.01
CA PHE A 25 13.29 -0.19 2.76
C PHE A 25 13.34 -1.67 3.13
N GLY A 26 14.49 -2.10 3.64
CA GLY A 26 14.65 -3.46 4.12
C GLY A 26 15.48 -4.32 3.19
N GLY A 27 15.06 -5.55 2.99
CA GLY A 27 15.82 -6.56 2.25
C GLY A 27 16.81 -7.32 3.11
N LYS A 28 17.02 -6.90 4.35
CA LYS A 28 17.82 -7.64 5.31
C LYS A 28 16.91 -8.65 6.02
N ARG A 29 17.45 -9.81 6.33
CA ARG A 29 16.72 -10.89 7.03
C ARG A 29 15.51 -11.43 6.26
N GLY A 30 15.50 -11.22 4.94
CA GLY A 30 14.47 -11.80 4.08
C GLY A 30 13.12 -11.12 4.10
N ASN A 31 13.04 -9.88 4.59
CA ASN A 31 11.79 -9.12 4.61
C ASN A 31 11.95 -7.75 3.95
N TRP A 32 10.91 -7.32 3.26
CA TRP A 32 10.77 -5.95 2.76
C TRP A 32 9.85 -5.16 3.68
N GLY A 33 10.15 -3.89 3.86
CA GLY A 33 9.28 -2.96 4.57
C GLY A 33 8.96 -1.78 3.67
N ALA A 34 7.83 -1.14 3.92
CA ALA A 34 7.45 0.05 3.16
C ALA A 34 6.56 0.98 3.96
N ASN A 35 6.67 2.27 3.70
CA ASN A 35 5.70 3.25 4.13
C ASN A 35 4.70 3.44 3.00
N VAL A 36 3.42 3.31 3.35
CA VAL A 36 2.32 3.38 2.40
C VAL A 36 1.50 4.63 2.67
N GLY A 37 1.27 5.43 1.64
CA GLY A 37 0.44 6.62 1.72
C GLY A 37 -0.96 6.35 1.18
N VAL A 38 -1.97 6.87 1.86
CA VAL A 38 -3.36 6.83 1.43
C VAL A 38 -3.77 8.23 1.00
N TYR A 39 -4.18 8.38 -0.26
CA TYR A 39 -4.51 9.65 -0.87
C TYR A 39 -5.97 9.67 -1.31
N ALA A 40 -6.57 10.86 -1.33
CA ALA A 40 -7.95 11.00 -1.81
C ALA A 40 -8.07 10.67 -3.30
N SER A 41 -7.03 10.97 -4.09
CA SER A 41 -6.96 10.60 -5.50
C SER A 41 -5.51 10.63 -5.96
N SER A 42 -5.25 10.16 -7.18
CA SER A 42 -3.91 10.18 -7.77
C SER A 42 -3.36 11.59 -8.00
N GLU A 43 -4.22 12.60 -7.98
CA GLU A 43 -3.83 13.99 -8.21
C GLU A 43 -3.40 14.72 -6.92
N HIS A 44 -3.65 14.14 -5.76
CA HIS A 44 -3.25 14.74 -4.50
C HIS A 44 -1.81 14.37 -4.17
N SER A 45 -1.04 15.37 -3.74
CA SER A 45 0.37 15.19 -3.35
C SER A 45 0.54 14.89 -1.86
N ASP A 46 -0.45 15.25 -1.04
CA ASP A 46 -0.38 15.04 0.40
C ASP A 46 -1.25 13.85 0.81
N PRO A 47 -0.70 12.87 1.55
CA PRO A 47 -1.49 11.73 1.99
C PRO A 47 -2.46 12.12 3.10
N ILE A 48 -3.63 11.46 3.10
CA ILE A 48 -4.59 11.59 4.20
C ILE A 48 -4.02 10.92 5.45
N THR A 49 -3.39 9.77 5.27
CA THR A 49 -2.73 9.02 6.33
C THR A 49 -1.63 8.16 5.74
N GLN A 50 -0.77 7.65 6.61
CA GLN A 50 0.31 6.75 6.22
C GLN A 50 0.37 5.59 7.19
N PHE A 51 0.80 4.43 6.69
CA PHE A 51 1.05 3.26 7.55
C PHE A 51 2.20 2.43 6.97
N GLY A 52 2.75 1.56 7.80
CA GLY A 52 3.83 0.67 7.39
C GLY A 52 3.32 -0.74 7.10
N ILE A 53 3.92 -1.40 6.13
CA ILE A 53 3.68 -2.81 5.87
C ILE A 53 4.99 -3.56 5.76
N ASN A 54 4.94 -4.87 5.95
CA ASN A 54 6.06 -5.77 5.75
C ASN A 54 5.63 -6.94 4.88
N ALA A 55 6.54 -7.42 4.06
CA ALA A 55 6.30 -8.59 3.22
C ALA A 55 7.54 -9.46 3.18
N ALA A 56 7.33 -10.77 3.11
CA ALA A 56 8.43 -11.72 3.01
C ALA A 56 9.13 -11.58 1.65
N TYR A 57 10.44 -11.71 1.66
CA TYR A 57 11.23 -11.68 0.43
C TYR A 57 10.85 -12.86 -0.47
N VAL A 58 10.66 -12.57 -1.74
CA VAL A 58 10.41 -13.58 -2.76
C VAL A 58 11.50 -13.47 -3.82
N ALA A 59 12.24 -14.54 -4.04
CA ALA A 59 13.30 -14.58 -5.05
C ALA A 59 12.70 -14.35 -6.44
N ASP A 60 13.44 -13.65 -7.28
CA ASP A 60 13.06 -13.36 -8.67
C ASP A 60 11.80 -12.50 -8.80
N GLU A 61 11.37 -11.85 -7.73
CA GLU A 61 10.24 -10.94 -7.75
C GLU A 61 10.68 -9.52 -7.42
N ILE A 62 10.15 -8.55 -8.16
CA ILE A 62 10.42 -7.14 -7.90
C ILE A 62 9.79 -6.77 -6.55
N PRO A 63 10.53 -6.09 -5.63
CA PRO A 63 10.00 -5.75 -4.30
C PRO A 63 8.66 -5.04 -4.31
N LEU A 64 8.42 -4.15 -5.27
CA LEU A 64 7.13 -3.46 -5.37
C LEU A 64 5.98 -4.42 -5.63
N VAL A 65 6.18 -5.44 -6.46
CA VAL A 65 5.14 -6.45 -6.73
C VAL A 65 4.81 -7.21 -5.45
N THR A 66 5.84 -7.62 -4.70
CA THR A 66 5.65 -8.32 -3.43
C THR A 66 4.86 -7.47 -2.44
N LEU A 67 5.23 -6.18 -2.32
CA LEU A 67 4.58 -5.27 -1.38
C LEU A 67 3.14 -4.97 -1.76
N TYR A 68 2.85 -4.74 -3.05
CA TYR A 68 1.47 -4.48 -3.48
C TYR A 68 0.58 -5.70 -3.32
N ARG A 69 1.12 -6.91 -3.50
CA ARG A 69 0.36 -8.13 -3.23
C ARG A 69 0.03 -8.23 -1.73
N ALA A 70 1.01 -7.97 -0.86
CA ALA A 70 0.78 -7.97 0.59
C ALA A 70 -0.21 -6.88 1.00
N LEU A 71 -0.14 -5.72 0.34
CA LEU A 71 -1.04 -4.61 0.62
C LEU A 71 -2.49 -4.95 0.32
N LYS A 72 -2.76 -5.70 -0.74
CA LYS A 72 -4.11 -6.14 -1.08
C LYS A 72 -4.70 -7.10 -0.04
N GLU A 73 -3.86 -7.75 0.75
CA GLU A 73 -4.30 -8.66 1.81
C GLU A 73 -4.60 -7.94 3.13
N VAL A 74 -4.25 -6.67 3.24
CA VAL A 74 -4.57 -5.86 4.42
C VAL A 74 -6.09 -5.65 4.48
N PRO A 75 -6.75 -5.91 5.63
CA PRO A 75 -8.21 -5.77 5.72
C PRO A 75 -8.73 -4.41 5.29
N ALA A 76 -8.01 -3.33 5.59
CA ALA A 76 -8.42 -1.98 5.19
C ALA A 76 -8.37 -1.78 3.66
N CYS A 77 -7.65 -2.62 2.93
CA CYS A 77 -7.51 -2.56 1.49
C CYS A 77 -8.19 -3.73 0.78
N ALA A 78 -9.08 -4.44 1.48
CA ALA A 78 -9.79 -5.59 0.90
C ALA A 78 -10.57 -5.16 -0.34
N GLY A 79 -10.51 -5.96 -1.39
CA GLY A 79 -11.18 -5.64 -2.65
C GLY A 79 -10.45 -4.62 -3.51
N ALA A 80 -9.22 -4.25 -3.17
CA ALA A 80 -8.45 -3.27 -3.92
C ALA A 80 -8.15 -3.76 -5.34
N THR A 81 -8.11 -2.81 -6.28
CA THR A 81 -7.76 -3.06 -7.67
C THR A 81 -6.51 -2.26 -8.04
N ASP A 82 -5.76 -2.78 -9.00
CA ASP A 82 -4.59 -2.06 -9.52
C ASP A 82 -5.02 -0.82 -10.31
N CYS A 83 -4.23 0.23 -10.21
CA CYS A 83 -4.49 1.44 -10.98
C CYS A 83 -3.20 2.13 -11.48
#